data_bcfdeb871500e9afebd8dd61d1c4d699
#
_entry.id   bcfdeb871500e9afebd8dd61d1c4d699
#
_cell.length_a   1.000
_cell.length_b   1.000
_cell.length_c   1.000
_cell.angle_alpha   90.00
_cell.angle_beta   90.00
_cell.angle_gamma   90.00
#
_symmetry.space_group_name_H-M   'P 1'
#
loop_
_entity.id
_entity.type
_entity.pdbx_description
1 polymer ?
#
loop_
_entity_poly.entity_id
_entity_poly.type
_entity_poly.pdbx_seq_one_letter_code
_entity_poly.pdbx_strand_id
1 'polypeptide(L)'
;TLIKDANLQLLSNVNNLILELKSGKVDAVVMEVGVAQMAVKNNPELAVGKPVYEETDSGNAIAIAKGNEDLVKIVNGVISRITEDGTMNKYIEEATILSSEAVEE
;
A
#
# COMPACT_ATOMS: atom_id res chain seq x y z
N THR A 1 -15.86 13.59 -5.42
CA THR A 1 -14.69 13.68 -4.51
C THR A 1 -15.12 13.14 -3.15
N LEU A 2 -14.39 12.18 -2.59
CA LEU A 2 -14.69 11.57 -1.29
C LEU A 2 -14.49 12.56 -0.13
N ILE A 3 -13.63 13.55 -0.33
CA ILE A 3 -13.39 14.63 0.63
C ILE A 3 -14.07 15.89 0.11
N LYS A 4 -15.02 16.42 0.87
CA LYS A 4 -15.79 17.62 0.50
C LYS A 4 -14.85 18.84 0.48
N ASP A 5 -15.02 19.65 -0.56
CA ASP A 5 -14.29 20.92 -0.77
C ASP A 5 -12.74 20.77 -0.85
N ALA A 6 -12.23 19.56 -1.13
CA ALA A 6 -10.80 19.34 -1.33
C ALA A 6 -10.32 19.88 -2.68
N ASN A 7 -9.19 20.59 -2.65
CA ASN A 7 -8.44 20.96 -3.85
C ASN A 7 -7.47 19.82 -4.19
N LEU A 8 -7.82 19.02 -5.18
CA LEU A 8 -7.07 17.82 -5.54
C LEU A 8 -5.92 18.15 -6.49
N GLN A 9 -4.69 17.79 -6.10
CA GLN A 9 -3.51 17.82 -6.95
C GLN A 9 -3.05 16.38 -7.23
N LEU A 10 -2.86 16.03 -8.50
CA LEU A 10 -2.41 14.72 -8.93
C LEU A 10 -0.94 14.79 -9.34
N LEU A 11 -0.11 13.97 -8.71
CA LEU A 11 1.30 13.81 -9.05
C LEU A 11 1.59 12.34 -9.35
N SER A 12 2.44 12.09 -10.32
CA SER A 12 2.78 10.73 -10.77
C SER A 12 3.89 10.04 -9.96
N ASN A 13 4.55 10.78 -9.06
CA ASN A 13 5.71 10.28 -8.31
C ASN A 13 5.51 10.45 -6.82
N VAL A 14 5.64 9.35 -6.07
CA VAL A 14 5.45 9.31 -4.61
C VAL A 14 6.43 10.25 -3.87
N ASN A 15 7.69 10.31 -4.30
CA ASN A 15 8.68 11.18 -3.66
C ASN A 15 8.29 12.67 -3.79
N ASN A 16 7.73 13.06 -4.93
CA ASN A 16 7.22 14.42 -5.13
C ASN A 16 6.02 14.71 -4.23
N LEU A 17 5.12 13.74 -4.03
CA LEU A 17 4.00 13.87 -3.09
C LEU A 17 4.49 14.13 -1.66
N ILE A 18 5.50 13.38 -1.22
CA ILE A 18 6.10 13.55 0.11
C ILE A 18 6.79 14.91 0.24
N LEU A 19 7.51 15.37 -0.79
CA LEU A 19 8.14 16.70 -0.80
C LEU A 19 7.12 17.84 -0.74
N GLU A 20 6.02 17.74 -1.48
CA GLU A 20 4.94 18.74 -1.42
C GLU A 20 4.29 18.79 -0.04
N LEU A 21 4.08 17.63 0.61
CA LEU A 21 3.57 17.55 1.97
C LEU A 21 4.56 18.17 2.98
N LYS A 22 5.84 17.83 2.93
CA LYS A 22 6.88 18.36 3.82
C LYS A 22 7.10 19.86 3.65
N SER A 23 6.93 20.38 2.44
CA SER A 23 7.04 21.83 2.15
C SER A 23 5.78 22.62 2.50
N GLY A 24 4.72 21.96 2.95
CA GLY A 24 3.46 22.61 3.30
C GLY A 24 2.63 23.11 2.10
N LYS A 25 2.94 22.65 0.91
CA LYS A 25 2.15 23.00 -0.28
C LYS A 25 0.85 22.20 -0.40
N VAL A 26 0.81 21.02 0.24
CA VAL A 26 -0.39 20.22 0.42
C VAL A 26 -0.54 19.88 1.89
N ASP A 27 -1.78 19.76 2.35
CA ASP A 27 -2.10 19.49 3.75
C ASP A 27 -2.11 17.97 4.06
N ALA A 28 -2.39 17.15 3.06
CA ALA A 28 -2.43 15.69 3.16
C ALA A 28 -2.14 15.03 1.82
N VAL A 29 -1.68 13.80 1.87
CA VAL A 29 -1.45 12.95 0.70
C VAL A 29 -2.20 11.64 0.89
N VAL A 30 -2.89 11.20 -0.16
CA VAL A 30 -3.54 9.88 -0.22
C VAL A 30 -2.67 8.95 -1.03
N MET A 31 -2.31 7.83 -0.46
CA MET A 31 -1.50 6.79 -1.09
C MET A 31 -1.86 5.42 -0.50
N GLU A 32 -1.33 4.37 -1.09
CA GLU A 32 -1.49 3.01 -0.56
C GLU A 32 -0.90 2.89 0.86
N VAL A 33 -1.52 2.09 1.72
CA VAL A 33 -1.16 1.97 3.14
C VAL A 33 0.30 1.55 3.35
N GLY A 34 0.80 0.57 2.60
CA GLY A 34 2.19 0.11 2.70
C GLY A 34 3.19 1.21 2.35
N VAL A 35 2.90 1.99 1.31
CA VAL A 35 3.72 3.14 0.88
C VAL A 35 3.68 4.26 1.93
N ALA A 36 2.51 4.53 2.51
CA ALA A 36 2.36 5.52 3.58
C ALA A 36 3.15 5.14 4.83
N GLN A 37 3.12 3.87 5.24
CA GLN A 37 3.89 3.36 6.37
C GLN A 37 5.41 3.50 6.15
N MET A 38 5.90 3.18 4.95
CA MET A 38 7.31 3.40 4.59
C MET A 38 7.68 4.89 4.61
N ALA A 39 6.82 5.74 4.05
CA ALA A 39 7.05 7.18 4.03
C ALA A 39 7.21 7.75 5.45
N VAL A 40 6.36 7.36 6.39
CA VAL A 40 6.42 7.80 7.79
C VAL A 40 7.65 7.23 8.50
N LYS A 41 8.03 5.98 8.24
CA LYS A 41 9.26 5.40 8.82
C LYS A 41 10.50 6.21 8.47
N ASN A 42 10.58 6.68 7.22
CA ASN A 42 11.71 7.47 6.71
C ASN A 42 11.58 8.99 6.98
N ASN A 43 10.40 9.45 7.40
CA ASN A 43 10.11 10.85 7.70
C ASN A 43 9.34 10.95 9.03
N PRO A 44 10.05 10.96 10.18
CA PRO A 44 9.42 10.92 11.51
C PRO A 44 8.50 12.11 11.82
N GLU A 45 8.59 13.19 11.06
CA GLU A 45 7.70 14.35 11.14
C GLU A 45 6.32 14.12 10.52
N LEU A 46 6.14 13.04 9.77
CA LEU A 46 4.87 12.66 9.16
C LEU A 46 4.13 11.62 10.00
N ALA A 47 2.83 11.53 9.83
CA ALA A 47 2.00 10.53 10.48
C ALA A 47 0.98 9.94 9.51
N VAL A 48 0.63 8.67 9.72
CA VAL A 48 -0.48 8.04 8.99
C VAL A 48 -1.78 8.36 9.72
N GLY A 49 -2.69 9.05 9.05
CA GLY A 49 -4.03 9.31 9.55
C GLY A 49 -4.92 8.06 9.49
N LYS A 50 -6.06 8.11 10.17
CA LYS A 50 -7.09 7.08 10.01
C LYS A 50 -7.78 7.26 8.67
N PRO A 51 -7.97 6.22 7.87
CA PRO A 51 -8.74 6.32 6.62
C PRO A 51 -10.18 6.73 6.95
N VAL A 52 -10.69 7.65 6.14
CA VAL A 52 -12.08 8.17 6.27
C VAL A 52 -13.06 7.30 5.48
N TYR A 53 -12.58 6.38 4.68
CA TYR A 53 -13.35 5.47 3.83
C TYR A 53 -12.69 4.11 3.77
N GLU A 54 -13.49 3.08 3.63
CA GLU A 54 -13.01 1.73 3.37
C GLU A 54 -12.87 1.53 1.85
N GLU A 55 -11.72 1.04 1.41
CA GLU A 55 -11.57 0.53 0.05
C GLU A 55 -12.36 -0.78 -0.06
N THR A 56 -13.39 -0.76 -0.87
CA THR A 56 -14.30 -1.91 -0.97
C THR A 56 -13.81 -3.02 -1.89
N ASP A 57 -12.82 -2.76 -2.79
CA ASP A 57 -12.42 -3.75 -3.81
C ASP A 57 -10.97 -3.60 -4.30
N SER A 58 -10.05 -3.01 -3.55
CA SER A 58 -8.65 -2.96 -3.96
C SER A 58 -7.83 -4.04 -3.26
N GLY A 59 -7.34 -4.96 -4.02
CA GLY A 59 -6.44 -6.01 -3.58
C GLY A 59 -5.47 -6.40 -4.70
N ASN A 60 -4.36 -7.01 -4.33
CA ASN A 60 -3.50 -7.67 -5.28
C ASN A 60 -4.11 -9.01 -5.69
N ALA A 61 -4.05 -9.35 -6.95
CA ALA A 61 -4.55 -10.61 -7.48
C ALA A 61 -3.47 -11.36 -8.25
N ILE A 62 -3.57 -12.69 -8.24
CA ILE A 62 -2.70 -13.56 -9.04
C ILE A 62 -3.45 -13.91 -10.32
N ALA A 63 -2.88 -13.53 -11.47
CA ALA A 63 -3.41 -13.89 -12.77
C ALA A 63 -2.90 -15.28 -13.20
N ILE A 64 -3.82 -16.15 -13.61
CA ILE A 64 -3.53 -17.50 -14.08
C ILE A 64 -4.14 -17.66 -15.47
N ALA A 65 -3.44 -18.34 -16.38
CA ALA A 65 -3.93 -18.60 -17.73
C ALA A 65 -5.26 -19.35 -17.69
N LYS A 66 -6.20 -18.92 -18.52
CA LYS A 66 -7.52 -19.53 -18.64
C LYS A 66 -7.42 -21.02 -18.98
N GLY A 67 -8.21 -21.84 -18.32
CA GLY A 67 -8.19 -23.32 -18.48
C GLY A 67 -7.32 -24.06 -17.45
N ASN A 68 -6.57 -23.35 -16.58
CA ASN A 68 -5.80 -23.96 -15.49
C ASN A 68 -6.57 -23.93 -14.16
N GLU A 69 -7.76 -24.47 -14.14
CA GLU A 69 -8.66 -24.43 -12.99
C GLU A 69 -8.12 -25.17 -11.77
N ASP A 70 -7.36 -26.26 -11.98
CA ASP A 70 -6.72 -26.98 -10.88
C ASP A 70 -5.64 -26.13 -10.20
N LEU A 71 -4.86 -25.37 -10.98
CA LEU A 71 -3.89 -24.43 -10.44
C LEU A 71 -4.57 -23.32 -9.66
N VAL A 72 -5.71 -22.79 -10.13
CA VAL A 72 -6.51 -21.80 -9.40
C VAL A 72 -6.93 -22.32 -8.03
N LYS A 73 -7.40 -23.55 -7.94
CA LYS A 73 -7.77 -24.18 -6.65
C LYS A 73 -6.58 -24.30 -5.70
N ILE A 74 -5.42 -24.72 -6.20
CA ILE A 74 -4.20 -24.86 -5.40
C ILE A 74 -3.77 -23.47 -4.88
N VAL A 75 -3.69 -22.48 -5.74
CA VAL A 75 -3.29 -21.12 -5.38
C VAL A 75 -4.27 -20.51 -4.36
N ASN A 76 -5.57 -20.61 -4.57
CA ASN A 76 -6.57 -20.12 -3.64
C ASN A 76 -6.49 -20.83 -2.28
N GLY A 77 -6.22 -22.13 -2.25
CA GLY A 77 -6.02 -22.88 -1.02
C GLY A 77 -4.80 -22.42 -0.23
N VAL A 78 -3.71 -22.10 -0.92
CA VAL A 78 -2.51 -21.54 -0.29
C VAL A 78 -2.79 -20.13 0.26
N ILE A 79 -3.43 -19.26 -0.53
CA ILE A 79 -3.79 -17.89 -0.10
C ILE A 79 -4.65 -17.94 1.16
N SER A 80 -5.70 -18.75 1.19
CA SER A 80 -6.57 -18.89 2.37
C SER A 80 -5.77 -19.33 3.60
N ARG A 81 -4.94 -20.36 3.47
CA ARG A 81 -4.12 -20.86 4.57
C ARG A 81 -3.18 -19.81 5.13
N ILE A 82 -2.38 -19.15 4.29
CA ILE A 82 -1.39 -18.16 4.76
C ILE A 82 -2.04 -16.88 5.28
N THR A 83 -3.27 -16.58 4.88
CA THR A 83 -4.06 -15.48 5.42
C THR A 83 -4.60 -15.83 6.80
N GLU A 84 -5.15 -17.04 6.97
CA GLU A 84 -5.76 -17.50 8.22
C GLU A 84 -4.73 -17.72 9.33
N ASP A 85 -3.54 -18.24 9.00
CA ASP A 85 -2.47 -18.54 9.99
C ASP A 85 -1.54 -17.35 10.28
N GLY A 86 -1.76 -16.19 9.65
CA GLY A 86 -0.96 -14.98 9.82
C GLY A 86 0.36 -14.95 9.03
N THR A 87 0.66 -15.98 8.26
CA THR A 87 1.89 -16.05 7.43
C THR A 87 1.95 -14.92 6.40
N MET A 88 0.80 -14.53 5.82
CA MET A 88 0.73 -13.41 4.88
C MET A 88 1.23 -12.10 5.51
N ASN A 89 0.78 -11.80 6.72
CA ASN A 89 1.20 -10.59 7.44
C ASN A 89 2.71 -10.59 7.70
N LYS A 90 3.27 -11.75 8.07
CA LYS A 90 4.72 -11.91 8.26
C LYS A 90 5.48 -11.63 6.95
N TYR A 91 5.02 -12.17 5.83
CA TYR A 91 5.64 -11.91 4.53
C TYR A 91 5.57 -10.44 4.13
N ILE A 92 4.46 -9.77 4.41
CA ILE A 92 4.30 -8.33 4.15
C ILE A 92 5.29 -7.52 5.00
N GLU A 93 5.44 -7.84 6.28
CA GLU A 93 6.40 -7.19 7.17
C GLU A 93 7.84 -7.37 6.68
N GLU A 94 8.24 -8.60 6.35
CA GLU A 94 9.57 -8.92 5.82
C GLU A 94 9.84 -8.18 4.49
N ALA A 95 8.90 -8.19 3.57
CA ALA A 95 9.01 -7.49 2.30
C ALA A 95 9.11 -5.97 2.48
N THR A 96 8.40 -5.40 3.44
CA THR A 96 8.45 -3.97 3.77
C THR A 96 9.82 -3.58 4.30
N ILE A 97 10.42 -4.41 5.16
CA ILE A 97 11.78 -4.19 5.68
C ILE A 97 12.79 -4.23 4.53
N LEU A 98 12.76 -5.29 3.71
CA LEU A 98 13.67 -5.45 2.58
C LEU A 98 13.58 -4.28 1.58
N SER A 99 12.36 -3.82 1.27
CA SER A 99 12.18 -2.69 0.36
C SER A 99 12.68 -1.36 0.93
N SER A 100 12.64 -1.18 2.26
CA SER A 100 13.20 0.01 2.90
C SER A 100 14.75 0.03 2.88
N GLU A 101 15.38 -1.13 2.98
CA GLU A 101 16.85 -1.28 2.89
C GLU A 101 17.37 -1.07 1.47
N ALA A 102 16.60 -1.46 0.44
CA ALA A 102 16.97 -1.29 -0.96
C ALA A 102 16.96 0.17 -1.47
N VAL A 103 16.40 1.10 -0.72
CA VAL A 103 16.32 2.53 -1.06
C VAL A 103 17.56 3.30 -0.57
N GLU A 104 18.39 2.71 0.30
CA GLU A 104 19.61 3.35 0.83
C GLU A 104 20.85 3.16 -0.07
N GLU A 105 20.73 2.46 -1.18
CA GLU A 105 21.76 2.38 -2.23
C GLU A 105 21.43 3.32 -3.42
#